data_002e3a081fee8e7c9c34889a3174628e
#
_entry.id   002e3a081fee8e7c9c34889a3174628e
#
_cell.length_a   1.000
_cell.length_b   1.000
_cell.length_c   1.000
_cell.angle_alpha   90.00
_cell.angle_beta   90.00
_cell.angle_gamma   90.00
#
_symmetry.space_group_name_H-M   'P 1'
#
loop_
_entity.id
_entity.type
_entity.pdbx_description
1 polymer ?
#
loop_
_entity_poly.entity_id
_entity_poly.type
_entity_poly.pdbx_seq_one_letter_code
_entity_poly.pdbx_strand_id
1 'polypeptide(L)'
;MRFEGTSAYIATDDLKVAVNAATMLRRPLLVKGEPGTGKTVLAEEVAKAFGAPLITWNIKSTTKAQQGLYEYDAVARLRDGQLGEERVHDIRNYIKKGKLWEAFTSEQLPVLLIDEIDKADIEFPNDLLQELDRMAFHVY
;
A
#
# COMPACT_ATOMS: atom_id res chain seq x y z
N MET A 1 -16.85 11.70 7.07
CA MET A 1 -16.77 10.68 8.13
C MET A 1 -15.58 10.95 9.03
N ARG A 2 -15.71 10.62 10.29
CA ARG A 2 -14.66 10.80 11.29
C ARG A 2 -14.39 9.47 11.98
N PHE A 3 -13.12 9.21 12.29
CA PHE A 3 -12.73 8.08 13.10
C PHE A 3 -12.84 8.44 14.59
N GLU A 4 -13.61 7.69 15.34
CA GLU A 4 -13.84 7.92 16.78
C GLU A 4 -13.51 6.69 17.64
N GLY A 5 -13.02 5.62 17.01
CA GLY A 5 -12.86 4.33 17.63
C GLY A 5 -14.12 3.49 17.49
N THR A 6 -14.08 2.26 17.98
CA THR A 6 -15.20 1.34 17.95
C THR A 6 -15.35 0.64 19.30
N SER A 7 -16.41 -0.15 19.48
CA SER A 7 -16.56 -0.98 20.65
C SER A 7 -15.44 -2.03 20.81
N ALA A 8 -14.83 -2.42 19.69
CA ALA A 8 -13.72 -3.39 19.67
C ALA A 8 -12.34 -2.71 19.77
N TYR A 9 -12.25 -1.39 19.52
CA TYR A 9 -10.99 -0.64 19.55
C TYR A 9 -11.21 0.73 20.15
N ILE A 10 -10.57 0.98 21.29
CA ILE A 10 -10.63 2.27 21.99
C ILE A 10 -9.43 3.11 21.56
N ALA A 11 -9.67 4.17 20.79
CA ALA A 11 -8.63 5.07 20.34
C ALA A 11 -8.43 6.20 21.33
N THR A 12 -7.17 6.63 21.53
CA THR A 12 -6.87 7.85 22.27
C THR A 12 -7.31 9.09 21.50
N ASP A 13 -7.53 10.21 22.19
CA ASP A 13 -7.93 11.45 21.52
C ASP A 13 -6.88 11.93 20.53
N ASP A 14 -5.59 11.84 20.86
CA ASP A 14 -4.49 12.18 19.97
C ASP A 14 -4.50 11.34 18.69
N LEU A 15 -4.76 10.05 18.84
CA LEU A 15 -4.84 9.14 17.69
C LEU A 15 -6.04 9.47 16.80
N LYS A 16 -7.19 9.77 17.38
CA LYS A 16 -8.38 10.18 16.62
C LYS A 16 -8.09 11.45 15.81
N VAL A 17 -7.47 12.45 16.43
CA VAL A 17 -7.10 13.71 15.76
C VAL A 17 -6.15 13.43 14.62
N ALA A 18 -5.12 12.61 14.84
CA ALA A 18 -4.13 12.27 13.81
C ALA A 18 -4.76 11.56 12.60
N VAL A 19 -5.61 10.56 12.85
CA VAL A 19 -6.30 9.82 11.77
C VAL A 19 -7.23 10.74 10.98
N ASN A 20 -8.03 11.55 11.65
CA ASN A 20 -8.97 12.46 10.98
C ASN A 20 -8.23 13.56 10.21
N ALA A 21 -7.13 14.08 10.74
CA ALA A 21 -6.31 15.07 10.03
C ALA A 21 -5.67 14.47 8.77
N ALA A 22 -5.09 13.28 8.86
CA ALA A 22 -4.49 12.58 7.71
C ALA A 22 -5.53 12.32 6.61
N THR A 23 -6.73 11.89 7.00
CA THR A 23 -7.83 11.65 6.07
C THR A 23 -8.29 12.93 5.37
N MET A 24 -8.48 14.01 6.14
CA MET A 24 -8.92 15.30 5.62
C MET A 24 -7.89 15.91 4.66
N LEU A 25 -6.61 15.82 5.02
CA LEU A 25 -5.51 16.36 4.23
C LEU A 25 -5.06 15.43 3.11
N ARG A 26 -5.58 14.22 3.06
CA ARG A 26 -5.17 13.16 2.12
C ARG A 26 -3.68 12.90 2.19
N ARG A 27 -3.17 12.74 3.39
CA ARG A 27 -1.76 12.47 3.66
C ARG A 27 -1.60 11.13 4.36
N PRO A 28 -0.46 10.46 4.16
CA PRO A 28 -0.18 9.23 4.90
C PRO A 28 0.00 9.53 6.39
N LEU A 29 -0.36 8.56 7.21
CA LEU A 29 -0.16 8.61 8.66
C LEU A 29 0.88 7.57 9.05
N LEU A 30 1.93 8.00 9.74
CA LEU A 30 2.93 7.11 10.31
C LEU A 30 2.54 6.81 11.76
N VAL A 31 2.30 5.53 12.05
CA VAL A 31 2.02 5.05 13.41
C VAL A 31 3.23 4.30 13.92
N LYS A 32 3.87 4.84 14.95
CA LYS A 32 5.00 4.21 15.63
C LYS A 32 4.51 3.50 16.89
N GLY A 33 5.11 2.37 17.18
CA GLY A 33 4.81 1.59 18.37
C GLY A 33 5.55 0.28 18.34
N GLU A 34 5.68 -0.33 19.51
CA GLU A 34 6.30 -1.64 19.63
C GLU A 34 5.39 -2.73 19.02
N PRO A 35 5.96 -3.90 18.66
CA PRO A 35 5.16 -5.03 18.22
C PRO A 35 4.07 -5.38 19.23
N GLY A 36 2.87 -5.66 18.74
CA GLY A 36 1.74 -6.03 19.60
C GLY A 36 0.95 -4.85 20.17
N THR A 37 1.20 -3.61 19.72
CA THR A 37 0.47 -2.43 20.21
C THR A 37 -0.83 -2.14 19.45
N GLY A 38 -1.26 -3.04 18.56
CA GLY A 38 -2.54 -2.93 17.87
C GLY A 38 -2.54 -2.06 16.61
N LYS A 39 -1.38 -1.81 16.00
CA LYS A 39 -1.30 -1.00 14.77
C LYS A 39 -2.11 -1.59 13.61
N THR A 40 -2.09 -2.90 13.44
CA THR A 40 -2.88 -3.57 12.41
C THR A 40 -4.37 -3.48 12.70
N VAL A 41 -4.75 -3.64 13.96
CA VAL A 41 -6.14 -3.49 14.39
C VAL A 41 -6.63 -2.07 14.14
N LEU A 42 -5.79 -1.07 14.35
CA LEU A 42 -6.12 0.32 14.03
C LEU A 42 -6.53 0.48 12.56
N ALA A 43 -5.74 -0.07 11.62
CA ALA A 43 -6.05 0.01 10.20
C ALA A 43 -7.38 -0.68 9.87
N GLU A 44 -7.63 -1.85 10.45
CA GLU A 44 -8.90 -2.57 10.28
C GLU A 44 -10.09 -1.75 10.78
N GLU A 45 -9.97 -1.13 11.94
CA GLU A 45 -11.05 -0.34 12.53
C GLU A 45 -11.28 0.99 11.80
N VAL A 46 -10.21 1.61 11.29
CA VAL A 46 -10.34 2.80 10.43
C VAL A 46 -11.09 2.44 9.14
N ALA A 47 -10.73 1.33 8.52
CA ALA A 47 -11.42 0.86 7.31
C ALA A 47 -12.91 0.61 7.58
N LYS A 48 -13.25 -0.01 8.70
CA LYS A 48 -14.65 -0.21 9.11
C LYS A 48 -15.37 1.11 9.32
N ALA A 49 -14.75 2.06 10.02
CA ALA A 49 -15.35 3.36 10.33
C ALA A 49 -15.68 4.15 9.07
N PHE A 50 -14.85 4.06 8.04
CA PHE A 50 -15.07 4.74 6.78
C PHE A 50 -15.82 3.90 5.74
N GLY A 51 -16.18 2.67 6.06
CA GLY A 51 -16.82 1.76 5.11
C GLY A 51 -15.93 1.49 3.89
N ALA A 52 -14.62 1.50 4.07
CA ALA A 52 -13.63 1.41 3.02
C ALA A 52 -12.99 0.02 2.96
N PRO A 53 -12.58 -0.46 1.76
CA PRO A 53 -11.79 -1.68 1.68
C PRO A 53 -10.41 -1.46 2.31
N LEU A 54 -9.86 -2.52 2.88
CA LEU A 54 -8.50 -2.52 3.44
C LEU A 54 -7.57 -3.30 2.50
N ILE A 55 -6.51 -2.63 2.07
CA ILE A 55 -5.43 -3.24 1.31
C ILE A 55 -4.19 -3.27 2.21
N THR A 56 -3.57 -4.44 2.36
CA THR A 56 -2.39 -4.60 3.22
C THR A 56 -1.16 -4.89 2.36
N TRP A 57 -0.11 -4.13 2.60
CA TRP A 57 1.20 -4.34 1.97
C TRP A 57 2.23 -4.62 3.05
N ASN A 58 2.69 -5.87 3.12
CA ASN A 58 3.71 -6.29 4.08
C ASN A 58 5.09 -6.08 3.49
N ILE A 59 5.89 -5.25 4.15
CA ILE A 59 7.23 -4.87 3.70
C ILE A 59 8.24 -5.89 4.19
N LYS A 60 9.19 -6.22 3.32
CA LYS A 60 10.34 -7.08 3.61
C LYS A 60 11.63 -6.32 3.37
N SER A 61 12.76 -6.85 3.83
CA SER A 61 14.07 -6.23 3.62
C SER A 61 14.43 -6.03 2.15
N THR A 62 13.88 -6.86 1.27
CA THR A 62 14.10 -6.79 -0.19
C THR A 62 13.05 -5.96 -0.92
N THR A 63 12.02 -5.45 -0.24
CA THR A 63 10.94 -4.70 -0.87
C THR A 63 11.45 -3.34 -1.34
N LYS A 64 11.10 -2.98 -2.57
CA LYS A 64 11.35 -1.66 -3.15
C LYS A 64 10.03 -0.91 -3.33
N ALA A 65 10.07 0.41 -3.23
CA ALA A 65 8.86 1.25 -3.37
C ALA A 65 8.17 1.05 -4.72
N GLN A 66 8.92 0.88 -5.79
CA GLN A 66 8.38 0.64 -7.13
C GLN A 66 7.56 -0.66 -7.22
N GLN A 67 7.86 -1.66 -6.39
CA GLN A 67 7.08 -2.91 -6.35
C GLN A 67 5.65 -2.69 -5.87
N GLY A 68 5.39 -1.60 -5.16
CA GLY A 68 4.03 -1.19 -4.82
C GLY A 68 3.22 -0.77 -6.03
N LEU A 69 3.88 -0.30 -7.08
CA LEU A 69 3.24 0.06 -8.34
C LEU A 69 3.06 -1.16 -9.21
N TYR A 70 4.13 -1.73 -9.71
CA TYR A 70 4.10 -2.95 -10.50
C TYR A 70 5.47 -3.64 -10.54
N GLU A 71 5.46 -4.90 -10.91
CA GLU A 71 6.66 -5.68 -11.19
C GLU A 71 6.58 -6.22 -12.63
N TYR A 72 7.69 -6.15 -13.35
CA TYR A 72 7.83 -6.74 -14.68
C TYR A 72 8.59 -8.06 -14.60
N ASP A 73 7.94 -9.13 -15.00
CA ASP A 73 8.54 -10.46 -15.01
C ASP A 73 9.26 -10.74 -16.33
N ALA A 74 10.46 -10.18 -16.46
CA ALA A 74 11.29 -10.33 -17.65
C ALA A 74 11.73 -11.78 -17.85
N VAL A 75 11.96 -12.53 -16.77
CA VAL A 75 12.39 -13.92 -16.84
C VAL A 75 11.31 -14.81 -17.45
N ALA A 76 10.07 -14.66 -17.00
CA ALA A 76 8.94 -15.41 -17.58
C ALA A 76 8.76 -15.06 -19.05
N ARG A 77 8.89 -13.79 -19.42
CA ARG A 77 8.76 -13.37 -20.83
C ARG A 77 9.86 -13.95 -21.72
N LEU A 78 11.10 -13.97 -21.22
CA LEU A 78 12.22 -14.57 -21.95
C LEU A 78 11.99 -16.07 -22.18
N ARG A 79 11.55 -16.77 -21.14
CA ARG A 79 11.24 -18.20 -21.22
C ARG A 79 10.13 -18.48 -22.21
N ASP A 80 9.03 -17.72 -22.16
CA ASP A 80 7.90 -17.87 -23.07
C ASP A 80 8.33 -17.57 -24.53
N GLY A 81 9.21 -16.59 -24.72
CA GLY A 81 9.78 -16.29 -26.02
C GLY A 81 10.60 -17.45 -26.60
N GLN A 82 11.38 -18.13 -25.76
CA GLN A 82 12.15 -19.31 -26.16
C GLN A 82 11.25 -20.49 -26.49
N LEU A 83 10.08 -20.61 -25.85
CA LEU A 83 9.10 -21.66 -26.10
C LEU A 83 8.15 -21.34 -27.26
N GLY A 84 8.26 -20.16 -27.86
CA GLY A 84 7.39 -19.75 -28.97
C GLY A 84 5.97 -19.39 -28.55
N GLU A 85 5.74 -19.05 -27.31
CA GLU A 85 4.41 -18.67 -26.79
C GLU A 85 3.99 -17.30 -27.31
N GLU A 86 2.74 -17.20 -27.79
CA GLU A 86 2.22 -15.95 -28.32
C GLU A 86 2.03 -14.86 -27.25
N ARG A 87 1.89 -15.23 -26.00
CA ARG A 87 1.77 -14.31 -24.87
C ARG A 87 2.90 -13.29 -24.81
N VAL A 88 4.07 -13.65 -25.35
CA VAL A 88 5.27 -12.78 -25.33
C VAL A 88 5.05 -11.46 -26.07
N HIS A 89 4.10 -11.38 -27.00
CA HIS A 89 3.83 -10.19 -27.79
C HIS A 89 3.05 -9.11 -27.02
N ASP A 90 2.47 -9.45 -25.88
CA ASP A 90 1.76 -8.50 -25.04
C ASP A 90 2.44 -8.39 -23.68
N ILE A 91 3.10 -7.26 -23.44
CA ILE A 91 3.83 -7.00 -22.20
C ILE A 91 2.91 -7.07 -20.96
N ARG A 92 1.62 -6.80 -21.11
CA ARG A 92 0.66 -6.84 -20.00
C ARG A 92 0.59 -8.21 -19.33
N ASN A 93 0.90 -9.28 -20.06
CA ASN A 93 0.95 -10.62 -19.51
C ASN A 93 2.08 -10.82 -18.48
N TYR A 94 3.04 -9.90 -18.41
CA TYR A 94 4.22 -9.97 -17.56
C TYR A 94 4.29 -8.84 -16.56
N ILE A 95 3.25 -8.03 -16.47
CA ILE A 95 3.12 -6.95 -15.48
C ILE A 95 2.25 -7.43 -14.34
N LYS A 96 2.84 -7.47 -13.13
CA LYS A 96 2.12 -7.78 -11.89
C LYS A 96 1.84 -6.50 -11.15
N LYS A 97 0.57 -6.17 -10.93
CA LYS A 97 0.15 -4.98 -10.21
C LYS A 97 0.52 -5.08 -8.73
N GLY A 98 1.08 -4.00 -8.19
CA GLY A 98 1.40 -3.90 -6.77
C GLY A 98 0.25 -3.32 -5.95
N LYS A 99 0.47 -3.19 -4.65
CA LYS A 99 -0.57 -2.72 -3.71
C LYS A 99 -0.91 -1.24 -3.87
N LEU A 100 0.06 -0.40 -4.27
CA LEU A 100 -0.22 1.00 -4.59
C LEU A 100 -1.08 1.11 -5.85
N TRP A 101 -0.80 0.31 -6.86
CA TRP A 101 -1.63 0.27 -8.07
C TRP A 101 -3.07 -0.09 -7.71
N GLU A 102 -3.27 -1.14 -6.92
CA GLU A 102 -4.60 -1.54 -6.45
C GLU A 102 -5.29 -0.39 -5.73
N ALA A 103 -4.57 0.30 -4.85
CA ALA A 103 -5.12 1.42 -4.09
C ALA A 103 -5.52 2.60 -4.99
N PHE A 104 -4.65 2.95 -5.95
CA PHE A 104 -4.90 4.09 -6.84
C PHE A 104 -6.04 3.84 -7.84
N THR A 105 -6.27 2.59 -8.21
CA THR A 105 -7.30 2.22 -9.20
C THR A 105 -8.58 1.68 -8.58
N SER A 106 -8.65 1.62 -7.26
CA SER A 106 -9.86 1.16 -6.56
C SER A 106 -11.02 2.12 -6.81
N GLU A 107 -12.20 1.57 -7.09
CA GLU A 107 -13.42 2.37 -7.26
C GLU A 107 -13.81 3.12 -6.00
N GLN A 108 -13.60 2.48 -4.84
CA GLN A 108 -13.78 3.09 -3.53
C GLN A 108 -12.42 3.47 -2.98
N LEU A 109 -12.34 4.64 -2.34
CA LEU A 109 -11.11 5.07 -1.68
C LEU A 109 -10.74 4.08 -0.57
N PRO A 110 -9.66 3.31 -0.71
CA PRO A 110 -9.29 2.29 0.27
C PRO A 110 -8.48 2.88 1.42
N VAL A 111 -8.39 2.11 2.50
CA VAL A 111 -7.35 2.26 3.50
C VAL A 111 -6.19 1.34 3.10
N LEU A 112 -5.01 1.89 2.92
CA LEU A 112 -3.80 1.12 2.61
C LEU A 112 -2.94 1.04 3.87
N LEU A 113 -2.77 -0.17 4.38
CA LEU A 113 -1.84 -0.44 5.48
C LEU A 113 -0.50 -0.89 4.90
N ILE A 114 0.54 -0.11 5.17
CA ILE A 114 1.91 -0.49 4.85
C ILE A 114 2.55 -0.95 6.15
N ASP A 115 2.62 -2.26 6.33
CA ASP A 115 3.07 -2.86 7.58
C ASP A 115 4.56 -3.19 7.54
N GLU A 116 5.20 -3.08 8.70
CA GLU A 116 6.61 -3.42 8.88
C GLU A 116 7.57 -2.60 8.02
N ILE A 117 7.24 -1.32 7.82
CA ILE A 117 8.03 -0.40 6.99
C ILE A 117 9.48 -0.25 7.47
N ASP A 118 9.73 -0.50 8.76
CA ASP A 118 11.07 -0.48 9.36
C ASP A 118 11.98 -1.62 8.89
N LYS A 119 11.42 -2.68 8.33
CA LYS A 119 12.20 -3.79 7.75
C LYS A 119 12.82 -3.46 6.40
N ALA A 120 12.31 -2.46 5.72
CA ALA A 120 12.79 -2.07 4.40
C ALA A 120 14.16 -1.40 4.44
N ASP A 121 14.77 -1.25 3.28
CA ASP A 121 15.97 -0.45 3.07
C ASP A 121 15.74 0.99 3.57
N ILE A 122 16.82 1.64 4.01
CA ILE A 122 16.78 3.00 4.55
C ILE A 122 16.19 4.02 3.55
N GLU A 123 16.34 3.77 2.26
CA GLU A 123 15.81 4.65 1.21
C GLU A 123 14.32 4.44 0.93
N PHE A 124 13.75 3.32 1.36
CA PHE A 124 12.38 2.94 1.04
C PHE A 124 11.34 3.98 1.46
N PRO A 125 11.35 4.51 2.70
CA PRO A 125 10.34 5.48 3.09
C PRO A 125 10.33 6.74 2.23
N ASN A 126 11.51 7.20 1.83
CA ASN A 126 11.66 8.39 1.00
C ASN A 126 11.17 8.14 -0.43
N ASP A 127 11.53 7.01 -1.00
CA ASP A 127 11.06 6.59 -2.32
C ASP A 127 9.54 6.41 -2.34
N LEU A 128 8.98 5.84 -1.27
CA LEU A 128 7.55 5.66 -1.11
C LEU A 128 6.81 7.01 -1.07
N LEU A 129 7.33 7.98 -0.33
CA LEU A 129 6.72 9.31 -0.25
C LEU A 129 6.69 10.00 -1.60
N GLN A 130 7.73 9.85 -2.42
CA GLN A 130 7.74 10.39 -3.78
C GLN A 130 6.61 9.80 -4.63
N GLU A 131 6.41 8.49 -4.56
CA GLU A 131 5.33 7.83 -5.31
C GLU A 131 3.95 8.27 -4.84
N LEU A 132 3.76 8.44 -3.53
CA LEU A 132 2.50 8.91 -2.97
C LEU A 132 2.21 10.37 -3.34
N ASP A 133 3.22 11.23 -3.39
CA ASP A 133 3.05 12.63 -3.76
C ASP A 133 2.68 12.79 -5.23
N ARG A 134 3.24 11.98 -6.10
CA ARG A 134 2.95 12.04 -7.53
C ARG A 134 1.53 11.59 -7.86
N MET A 135 1.00 10.59 -7.16
CA MET A 135 -0.30 9.96 -7.42
C MET A 135 -0.46 9.48 -8.89
N ALA A 136 0.67 9.33 -9.59
CA ALA A 136 0.73 8.88 -10.97
C ALA A 136 2.07 8.20 -11.24
N PHE A 137 2.08 7.24 -12.17
CA PHE A 137 3.30 6.52 -12.52
C PHE A 137 3.24 6.07 -13.98
N HIS A 138 4.42 5.77 -14.53
CA HIS A 138 4.58 5.30 -15.89
C HIS A 138 4.72 3.78 -15.92
N VAL A 139 4.03 3.14 -16.87
CA VAL A 139 4.13 1.70 -17.13
C VAL A 139 4.69 1.51 -18.53
N TYR A 140 5.59 0.55 -18.69
CA TYR A 140 6.21 0.24 -19.97
C TYR A 140 5.19 -0.11 -21.07
#